data_0d1eb45470aa07fdc90ef18776c967c4
#
_entry.id   0d1eb45470aa07fdc90ef18776c967c4
#
_cell.length_a   1.000
_cell.length_b   1.000
_cell.length_c   1.000
_cell.angle_alpha   90.00
_cell.angle_beta   90.00
_cell.angle_gamma   90.00
#
_symmetry.space_group_name_H-M   'P 1'
#
loop_
_entity.id
_entity.type
_entity.pdbx_description
1 polymer ?
#
loop_
_entity_poly.entity_id
_entity_poly.type
_entity_poly.pdbx_seq_one_letter_code
_entity_poly.pdbx_strand_id
1 'polypeptide(L)'
;MPLDAKVESVVQHSQRHPLLSMHAGGAASAATRGRDPTADPSSLYFVDTAHPYAAAAAFALTSHRAKSKWSHLSSLPLPSPLPAAAAGVLLLLRRRPHTALRFHAFALRRLLPSRSPPPLVLSASAAHVASASRLRRAALSVLASASRHYSPAQIFNALAATYRRFASAPFVFDLLLLAYLRSHRDALAAASVARRILAAGARPLPSTTAALLRSLPSAAAALDMYHQIYTHPNPRTNRLLLPTVHTFNSLLLALYREGKCDEFKTVLQEMGKYSCKHNVCTYNIRMAGYCDRGEVDKARGLWDEMVQEGIQPDLTAHNTMIGWYCRDGEVGMAEEMFKDIEMGEIDPSATTFEWLVRGHCMAGEVDAAMLVHADMRRRGFGMAAEVVEEVLDGLCQKRRVEEGLGVLREEMKREEFAPTRGSYELLIRGFCEEGEVELAIRLQAEMAGKGFKAGSEVYLAFIRAYGKSGDYEMVDRLTKEMAAMGIEDL
;
A
#
# COMPACT_ATOMS: atom_id res chain seq x y z
N MET A 1 -3.10 15.72 -21.20
CA MET A 1 -4.26 16.48 -20.71
C MET A 1 -4.65 15.93 -19.34
N PRO A 2 -4.67 16.72 -18.27
CA PRO A 2 -4.83 16.22 -16.91
C PRO A 2 -6.26 15.78 -16.61
N LEU A 3 -6.36 14.71 -15.82
CA LEU A 3 -7.59 14.05 -15.33
C LEU A 3 -8.51 14.93 -14.44
N ASP A 4 -8.15 16.18 -14.21
CA ASP A 4 -8.86 17.06 -13.27
C ASP A 4 -10.12 17.73 -13.86
N ALA A 5 -10.26 17.78 -15.16
CA ALA A 5 -11.37 18.50 -15.80
C ALA A 5 -12.71 17.73 -15.86
N LYS A 6 -12.69 16.39 -15.73
CA LYS A 6 -13.91 15.55 -15.74
C LYS A 6 -14.59 15.42 -14.39
N VAL A 7 -13.92 15.80 -13.31
CA VAL A 7 -14.49 15.75 -11.95
C VAL A 7 -15.36 16.98 -11.64
N GLU A 8 -15.17 18.08 -12.36
CA GLU A 8 -15.91 19.32 -12.08
C GLU A 8 -17.39 19.26 -12.47
N SER A 9 -17.77 18.50 -13.50
CA SER A 9 -19.19 18.45 -13.96
C SER A 9 -20.11 17.65 -13.03
N VAL A 10 -19.58 16.75 -12.21
CA VAL A 10 -20.36 15.92 -11.29
C VAL A 10 -20.61 16.65 -9.96
N VAL A 11 -19.82 17.66 -9.63
CA VAL A 11 -19.90 18.38 -8.35
C VAL A 11 -20.98 19.48 -8.37
N GLN A 12 -21.37 19.99 -9.53
CA GLN A 12 -22.36 21.07 -9.63
C GLN A 12 -23.83 20.65 -9.42
N HIS A 13 -24.14 19.35 -9.50
CA HIS A 13 -25.52 18.85 -9.34
C HIS A 13 -25.88 18.36 -7.93
N SER A 14 -24.99 18.46 -6.97
CA SER A 14 -25.19 17.95 -5.59
C SER A 14 -25.38 19.06 -4.53
N GLN A 15 -26.04 20.14 -4.86
CA GLN A 15 -26.24 21.26 -3.89
C GLN A 15 -27.42 21.11 -2.93
N ARG A 16 -28.04 19.93 -2.75
CA ARG A 16 -28.99 19.69 -1.67
C ARG A 16 -28.53 18.50 -0.82
N HIS A 17 -27.89 18.83 0.31
CA HIS A 17 -27.15 17.89 1.14
C HIS A 17 -27.95 17.21 2.26
N PRO A 18 -27.78 15.88 2.47
CA PRO A 18 -28.56 15.06 3.39
C PRO A 18 -28.18 15.15 4.88
N LEU A 19 -27.09 15.80 5.25
CA LEU A 19 -26.67 15.90 6.66
C LEU A 19 -27.43 16.96 7.49
N LEU A 20 -28.50 17.54 6.94
CA LEU A 20 -29.23 18.64 7.57
C LEU A 20 -30.21 18.26 8.69
N SER A 21 -30.39 16.95 8.99
CA SER A 21 -31.37 16.51 9.99
C SER A 21 -30.86 15.41 10.92
N MET A 22 -29.67 15.60 11.49
CA MET A 22 -29.28 14.76 12.63
C MET A 22 -29.87 15.36 13.92
N HIS A 23 -31.08 14.94 14.27
CA HIS A 23 -31.54 15.01 15.65
C HIS A 23 -30.89 13.88 16.44
N ALA A 24 -30.35 14.21 17.61
CA ALA A 24 -29.94 13.26 18.62
C ALA A 24 -31.16 12.42 19.04
N GLY A 25 -31.21 11.20 18.61
CA GLY A 25 -32.20 10.20 18.98
C GLY A 25 -31.49 8.89 19.30
N GLY A 26 -31.29 8.63 20.57
CA GLY A 26 -31.30 7.41 21.32
C GLY A 26 -30.51 6.20 20.81
N ALA A 27 -29.47 5.84 21.52
CA ALA A 27 -29.24 4.48 21.99
C ALA A 27 -28.24 4.55 23.15
N ALA A 28 -28.78 4.55 24.35
CA ALA A 28 -28.05 4.19 25.56
C ALA A 28 -28.10 2.68 25.70
N SER A 29 -26.96 2.02 25.84
CA SER A 29 -26.80 0.88 26.76
C SER A 29 -25.35 0.43 26.85
N ALA A 30 -24.91 0.43 28.09
CA ALA A 30 -23.90 -0.41 28.76
C ALA A 30 -22.42 -0.17 28.45
N ALA A 31 -21.72 0.52 29.32
CA ALA A 31 -20.92 -0.01 30.42
C ALA A 31 -20.19 1.10 31.16
N THR A 32 -20.57 1.24 32.41
CA THR A 32 -20.11 2.17 33.42
C THR A 32 -18.70 1.90 33.93
N ARG A 33 -17.93 2.99 34.15
CA ARG A 33 -17.36 3.34 35.46
C ARG A 33 -16.62 4.67 35.39
N GLY A 34 -17.09 5.64 36.19
CA GLY A 34 -16.29 6.78 36.65
C GLY A 34 -16.21 7.98 35.72
N ARG A 35 -17.33 8.64 35.39
CA ARG A 35 -17.37 10.02 34.87
C ARG A 35 -18.54 10.76 35.49
N ASP A 36 -18.24 12.01 35.84
CA ASP A 36 -19.19 13.02 36.32
C ASP A 36 -20.42 13.10 35.40
N PRO A 37 -21.66 12.93 35.89
CA PRO A 37 -22.84 12.82 35.03
C PRO A 37 -23.37 14.15 34.45
N THR A 38 -22.66 15.26 34.61
CA THR A 38 -23.15 16.61 34.24
C THR A 38 -22.55 17.22 32.98
N ALA A 39 -21.61 16.56 32.29
CA ALA A 39 -21.02 17.07 31.06
C ALA A 39 -21.84 16.60 29.85
N ASP A 40 -22.67 17.49 29.29
CA ASP A 40 -23.34 17.29 28.01
C ASP A 40 -22.29 16.95 26.93
N PRO A 41 -22.44 15.78 26.21
CA PRO A 41 -21.52 15.40 25.15
C PRO A 41 -21.37 16.45 24.04
N SER A 42 -22.34 17.35 23.89
CA SER A 42 -22.29 18.46 22.94
C SER A 42 -21.26 19.53 23.32
N SER A 43 -20.89 19.64 24.59
CA SER A 43 -19.94 20.64 25.08
C SER A 43 -18.50 20.38 24.64
N LEU A 44 -18.13 19.10 24.37
CA LEU A 44 -16.78 18.70 23.95
C LEU A 44 -16.38 19.22 22.56
N TYR A 45 -17.38 19.54 21.72
CA TYR A 45 -17.14 20.00 20.33
C TYR A 45 -17.61 21.45 20.11
N PHE A 46 -17.72 22.20 21.18
CA PHE A 46 -18.16 23.61 21.12
C PHE A 46 -17.12 24.46 20.40
N VAL A 47 -17.59 25.32 19.47
CA VAL A 47 -16.79 26.30 18.74
C VAL A 47 -17.26 27.69 19.19
N ASP A 48 -16.40 28.40 19.88
CA ASP A 48 -16.75 29.73 20.43
C ASP A 48 -16.21 30.86 19.57
N THR A 49 -17.09 31.45 18.78
CA THR A 49 -16.77 32.65 17.98
C THR A 49 -17.05 33.96 18.71
N ALA A 50 -17.82 33.94 19.80
CA ALA A 50 -18.18 35.12 20.59
C ALA A 50 -17.08 35.49 21.59
N HIS A 51 -16.16 34.57 21.86
CA HIS A 51 -15.04 34.83 22.77
C HIS A 51 -14.17 36.00 22.26
N PRO A 52 -13.83 36.99 23.10
CA PRO A 52 -13.03 38.15 22.70
C PRO A 52 -11.70 37.76 22.02
N TYR A 53 -11.05 36.72 22.50
CA TYR A 53 -9.83 36.18 21.89
C TYR A 53 -10.05 35.78 20.43
N ALA A 54 -11.16 35.14 20.08
CA ALA A 54 -11.41 34.67 18.72
C ALA A 54 -11.52 35.86 17.75
N ALA A 55 -12.23 36.90 18.13
CA ALA A 55 -12.36 38.13 17.34
C ALA A 55 -11.03 38.89 17.22
N ALA A 56 -10.31 39.07 18.35
CA ALA A 56 -9.04 39.78 18.37
C ALA A 56 -7.95 39.05 17.55
N ALA A 57 -7.85 37.76 17.71
CA ALA A 57 -6.89 36.94 16.96
C ALA A 57 -7.20 36.91 15.44
N ALA A 58 -8.46 36.77 15.06
CA ALA A 58 -8.88 36.79 13.66
C ALA A 58 -8.61 38.18 13.04
N PHE A 59 -8.91 39.26 13.75
CA PHE A 59 -8.60 40.61 13.31
C PHE A 59 -7.10 40.84 13.13
N ALA A 60 -6.27 40.49 14.11
CA ALA A 60 -4.82 40.58 14.02
C ALA A 60 -4.25 39.82 12.79
N LEU A 61 -4.76 38.63 12.51
CA LEU A 61 -4.32 37.81 11.37
C LEU A 61 -4.81 38.36 10.01
N THR A 62 -5.88 39.13 9.98
CA THR A 62 -6.44 39.69 8.75
C THR A 62 -5.97 41.11 8.45
N SER A 63 -5.44 41.86 9.44
CA SER A 63 -4.91 43.20 9.27
C SER A 63 -3.65 43.24 8.38
N HIS A 64 -3.43 44.33 7.66
CA HIS A 64 -2.43 44.39 6.57
C HIS A 64 -0.95 44.49 6.98
N ARG A 65 -0.60 44.66 8.26
CA ARG A 65 0.78 44.77 8.73
C ARG A 65 1.42 43.42 9.03
N ALA A 66 2.32 42.96 8.15
CA ALA A 66 2.77 41.54 8.11
C ALA A 66 3.76 41.12 9.22
N LYS A 67 4.61 41.99 9.74
CA LYS A 67 5.74 41.59 10.61
C LYS A 67 5.39 41.31 12.07
N SER A 68 4.29 41.88 12.61
CA SER A 68 3.94 41.82 14.05
C SER A 68 2.76 40.92 14.41
N LYS A 69 2.13 40.23 13.42
CA LYS A 69 0.89 39.46 13.61
C LYS A 69 1.03 38.32 14.63
N TRP A 70 2.09 37.56 14.52
CA TRP A 70 2.29 36.36 15.36
C TRP A 70 2.80 36.69 16.76
N SER A 71 3.63 37.74 16.91
CA SER A 71 4.05 38.23 18.22
C SER A 71 2.87 38.81 18.99
N HIS A 72 1.98 39.59 18.33
CA HIS A 72 0.77 40.08 18.94
C HIS A 72 -0.19 38.98 19.40
N LEU A 73 -0.31 37.87 18.63
CA LEU A 73 -1.09 36.73 19.07
C LEU A 73 -0.53 36.09 20.35
N SER A 74 0.80 36.09 20.52
CA SER A 74 1.44 35.54 21.70
C SER A 74 1.26 36.43 22.95
N SER A 75 0.94 37.72 22.78
CA SER A 75 0.67 38.65 23.87
C SER A 75 -0.80 38.75 24.30
N LEU A 76 -1.71 38.11 23.51
CA LEU A 76 -3.12 38.09 23.91
C LEU A 76 -3.34 37.16 25.11
N PRO A 77 -4.23 37.49 26.05
CA PRO A 77 -4.55 36.65 27.17
C PRO A 77 -5.14 35.32 26.68
N LEU A 78 -4.67 34.22 27.28
CA LEU A 78 -5.13 32.89 26.90
C LEU A 78 -6.60 32.71 27.29
N PRO A 79 -7.45 32.26 26.34
CA PRO A 79 -8.87 32.05 26.61
C PRO A 79 -9.13 30.77 27.42
N SER A 80 -10.22 30.75 28.16
CA SER A 80 -10.71 29.55 28.83
C SER A 80 -12.19 29.32 28.41
N PRO A 81 -12.51 28.20 27.76
CA PRO A 81 -11.62 27.09 27.31
C PRO A 81 -10.86 27.41 26.00
N LEU A 82 -9.56 27.30 26.03
CA LEU A 82 -8.68 27.57 24.88
C LEU A 82 -9.04 26.83 23.58
N PRO A 83 -9.36 25.53 23.59
CA PRO A 83 -9.68 24.81 22.35
C PRO A 83 -10.91 25.35 21.63
N ALA A 84 -11.95 25.72 22.35
CA ALA A 84 -13.19 26.25 21.78
C ALA A 84 -13.00 27.63 21.15
N ALA A 85 -12.29 28.55 21.83
CA ALA A 85 -11.97 29.86 21.30
C ALA A 85 -11.02 29.81 20.10
N ALA A 86 -10.00 28.90 20.12
CA ALA A 86 -9.12 28.68 19.00
C ALA A 86 -9.86 28.08 17.78
N ALA A 87 -10.81 27.19 17.98
CA ALA A 87 -11.70 26.70 16.92
C ALA A 87 -12.58 27.84 16.35
N GLY A 88 -13.01 28.79 17.21
CA GLY A 88 -13.70 30.02 16.80
C GLY A 88 -12.87 30.89 15.85
N VAL A 89 -11.57 31.03 16.12
CA VAL A 89 -10.64 31.73 15.19
C VAL A 89 -10.62 31.05 13.82
N LEU A 90 -10.54 29.72 13.77
CA LEU A 90 -10.57 28.97 12.51
C LEU A 90 -11.86 29.20 11.73
N LEU A 91 -12.99 29.25 12.42
CA LEU A 91 -14.29 29.53 11.80
C LEU A 91 -14.35 30.96 11.21
N LEU A 92 -13.85 31.95 11.93
CA LEU A 92 -13.78 33.33 11.43
C LEU A 92 -12.82 33.46 10.22
N LEU A 93 -11.73 32.67 10.21
CA LEU A 93 -10.75 32.64 9.12
C LEU A 93 -11.11 31.67 7.98
N ARG A 94 -12.29 31.05 7.95
CA ARG A 94 -12.66 30.02 6.97
C ARG A 94 -12.48 30.45 5.51
N ARG A 95 -12.60 31.75 5.21
CA ARG A 95 -12.38 32.32 3.87
C ARG A 95 -10.90 32.57 3.54
N ARG A 96 -9.98 32.37 4.51
CA ARG A 96 -8.53 32.53 4.37
C ARG A 96 -7.81 31.27 4.82
N PRO A 97 -7.92 30.16 4.07
CA PRO A 97 -7.55 28.81 4.54
C PRO A 97 -6.07 28.67 4.90
N HIS A 98 -5.18 29.30 4.14
CA HIS A 98 -3.74 29.26 4.46
C HIS A 98 -3.42 29.95 5.78
N THR A 99 -4.07 31.08 6.07
CA THR A 99 -3.91 31.77 7.34
C THR A 99 -4.49 30.96 8.49
N ALA A 100 -5.65 30.35 8.29
CA ALA A 100 -6.29 29.48 9.28
C ALA A 100 -5.42 28.26 9.61
N LEU A 101 -4.84 27.59 8.62
CA LEU A 101 -3.96 26.44 8.84
C LEU A 101 -2.64 26.82 9.51
N ARG A 102 -2.07 27.99 9.18
CA ARG A 102 -0.92 28.54 9.92
C ARG A 102 -1.27 28.85 11.37
N PHE A 103 -2.47 29.38 11.63
CA PHE A 103 -2.95 29.58 13.00
C PHE A 103 -3.14 28.23 13.73
N HIS A 104 -3.69 27.22 13.09
CA HIS A 104 -3.79 25.88 13.67
C HIS A 104 -2.41 25.35 14.11
N ALA A 105 -1.40 25.45 13.24
CA ALA A 105 -0.04 25.03 13.57
C ALA A 105 0.59 25.85 14.70
N PHE A 106 0.32 27.18 14.73
CA PHE A 106 0.73 28.07 15.81
C PHE A 106 0.06 27.68 17.13
N ALA A 107 -1.25 27.47 17.13
CA ALA A 107 -2.01 27.08 18.32
C ALA A 107 -1.49 25.77 18.93
N LEU A 108 -1.21 24.76 18.10
CA LEU A 108 -0.65 23.48 18.56
C LEU A 108 0.73 23.62 19.18
N ARG A 109 1.58 24.54 18.68
CA ARG A 109 2.98 24.68 19.12
C ARG A 109 3.15 25.62 20.31
N ARG A 110 2.33 26.65 20.40
CA ARG A 110 2.55 27.77 21.32
C ARG A 110 1.49 27.94 22.38
N LEU A 111 0.25 27.54 22.08
CA LEU A 111 -0.87 27.75 23.00
C LEU A 111 -1.24 26.50 23.79
N LEU A 112 -0.79 25.34 23.34
CA LEU A 112 -1.10 24.05 23.99
C LEU A 112 0.15 23.45 24.62
N PRO A 113 0.02 22.72 25.74
CA PRO A 113 1.15 22.01 26.35
C PRO A 113 1.79 21.01 25.39
N SER A 114 3.12 21.01 25.30
CA SER A 114 3.88 20.24 24.30
C SER A 114 3.70 18.70 24.37
N ARG A 115 3.10 18.18 25.43
CA ARG A 115 2.86 16.76 25.64
C ARG A 115 1.40 16.33 25.58
N SER A 116 0.46 17.26 25.38
CA SER A 116 -0.96 16.93 25.27
C SER A 116 -1.34 16.59 23.84
N PRO A 117 -2.27 15.65 23.61
CA PRO A 117 -2.81 15.39 22.28
C PRO A 117 -3.49 16.63 21.71
N PRO A 118 -3.42 16.89 20.39
CA PRO A 118 -4.07 18.03 19.76
C PRO A 118 -5.58 18.01 20.04
N PRO A 119 -6.19 19.11 20.53
CA PRO A 119 -7.61 19.12 20.84
C PRO A 119 -8.45 18.73 19.62
N LEU A 120 -9.39 17.81 19.83
CA LEU A 120 -10.15 17.20 18.74
C LEU A 120 -11.01 18.23 17.99
N VAL A 121 -11.63 19.17 18.71
CA VAL A 121 -12.42 20.25 18.11
C VAL A 121 -11.58 21.16 17.22
N LEU A 122 -10.33 21.42 17.61
CA LEU A 122 -9.42 22.26 16.83
C LEU A 122 -8.97 21.54 15.56
N SER A 123 -8.63 20.25 15.67
CA SER A 123 -8.27 19.40 14.53
C SER A 123 -9.43 19.21 13.55
N ALA A 124 -10.64 18.97 14.05
CA ALA A 124 -11.84 18.88 13.22
C ALA A 124 -12.13 20.21 12.48
N SER A 125 -12.00 21.35 13.18
CA SER A 125 -12.19 22.67 12.59
C SER A 125 -11.17 22.95 11.48
N ALA A 126 -9.90 22.64 11.70
CA ALA A 126 -8.85 22.76 10.68
C ALA A 126 -9.09 21.86 9.46
N ALA A 127 -9.55 20.62 9.69
CA ALA A 127 -9.90 19.69 8.61
C ALA A 127 -11.08 20.22 7.77
N HIS A 128 -12.08 20.82 8.39
CA HIS A 128 -13.18 21.47 7.69
C HIS A 128 -12.73 22.63 6.82
N VAL A 129 -11.90 23.53 7.35
CA VAL A 129 -11.38 24.68 6.59
C VAL A 129 -10.55 24.21 5.41
N ALA A 130 -9.68 23.23 5.62
CA ALA A 130 -8.84 22.66 4.56
C ALA A 130 -9.66 21.95 3.49
N SER A 131 -10.68 21.17 3.89
CA SER A 131 -11.57 20.46 2.99
C SER A 131 -12.43 21.40 2.15
N ALA A 132 -13.06 22.40 2.77
CA ALA A 132 -13.88 23.40 2.08
C ALA A 132 -13.08 24.19 1.03
N SER A 133 -11.78 24.35 1.26
CA SER A 133 -10.86 25.06 0.37
C SER A 133 -10.09 24.15 -0.60
N ARG A 134 -10.50 22.88 -0.75
CA ARG A 134 -9.85 21.87 -1.59
C ARG A 134 -8.37 21.59 -1.28
N LEU A 135 -7.88 21.98 -0.12
CA LEU A 135 -6.52 21.73 0.35
C LEU A 135 -6.36 20.29 0.89
N ARG A 136 -6.50 19.31 -0.02
CA ARG A 136 -6.59 17.89 0.30
C ARG A 136 -5.41 17.37 1.14
N ARG A 137 -4.16 17.76 0.77
CA ARG A 137 -2.96 17.33 1.51
C ARG A 137 -2.94 17.83 2.95
N ALA A 138 -3.33 19.09 3.18
CA ALA A 138 -3.39 19.68 4.51
C ALA A 138 -4.49 19.02 5.37
N ALA A 139 -5.68 18.78 4.81
CA ALA A 139 -6.75 18.10 5.51
C ALA A 139 -6.34 16.67 5.91
N LEU A 140 -5.71 15.92 5.01
CA LEU A 140 -5.18 14.56 5.30
C LEU A 140 -4.13 14.60 6.41
N SER A 141 -3.19 15.56 6.38
CA SER A 141 -2.16 15.70 7.42
C SER A 141 -2.76 15.98 8.80
N VAL A 142 -3.76 16.86 8.89
CA VAL A 142 -4.47 17.15 10.15
C VAL A 142 -5.22 15.93 10.66
N LEU A 143 -5.97 15.24 9.80
CA LEU A 143 -6.73 14.05 10.17
C LEU A 143 -5.82 12.88 10.55
N ALA A 144 -4.71 12.69 9.84
CA ALA A 144 -3.70 11.69 10.18
C ALA A 144 -2.99 11.97 11.51
N SER A 145 -2.79 13.25 11.86
CA SER A 145 -2.29 13.62 13.19
C SER A 145 -3.32 13.30 14.28
N ALA A 146 -4.59 13.63 14.05
CA ALA A 146 -5.67 13.34 15.00
C ALA A 146 -5.88 11.84 15.20
N SER A 147 -5.79 11.03 14.14
CA SER A 147 -6.00 9.58 14.20
C SER A 147 -4.94 8.81 15.00
N ARG A 148 -3.81 9.42 15.34
CA ARG A 148 -2.82 8.84 16.27
C ARG A 148 -3.27 8.87 17.74
N HIS A 149 -4.19 9.74 18.08
CA HIS A 149 -4.57 10.00 19.47
C HIS A 149 -6.03 9.69 19.78
N TYR A 150 -6.88 9.66 18.77
CA TYR A 150 -8.33 9.52 18.92
C TYR A 150 -8.88 8.37 18.09
N SER A 151 -9.91 7.73 18.62
CA SER A 151 -10.60 6.65 17.90
C SER A 151 -11.35 7.15 16.66
N PRO A 152 -11.61 6.27 15.67
CA PRO A 152 -12.40 6.61 14.48
C PRO A 152 -13.76 7.23 14.82
N ALA A 153 -14.40 6.73 15.87
CA ALA A 153 -15.69 7.22 16.36
C ALA A 153 -15.62 8.66 16.88
N GLN A 154 -14.60 8.96 17.68
CA GLN A 154 -14.41 10.30 18.26
C GLN A 154 -14.17 11.34 17.16
N ILE A 155 -13.29 11.04 16.20
CA ILE A 155 -12.99 11.98 15.11
C ILE A 155 -14.21 12.19 14.21
N PHE A 156 -14.92 11.09 13.87
CA PHE A 156 -16.16 11.17 13.08
C PHE A 156 -17.20 12.05 13.78
N ASN A 157 -17.42 11.84 15.08
CA ASN A 157 -18.40 12.62 15.87
C ASN A 157 -18.01 14.11 15.95
N ALA A 158 -16.73 14.42 16.14
CA ALA A 158 -16.23 15.80 16.13
C ALA A 158 -16.45 16.50 14.80
N LEU A 159 -16.14 15.81 13.68
CA LEU A 159 -16.42 16.33 12.35
C LEU A 159 -17.92 16.52 12.12
N ALA A 160 -18.76 15.56 12.50
CA ALA A 160 -20.20 15.64 12.33
C ALA A 160 -20.81 16.80 13.14
N ALA A 161 -20.38 17.00 14.39
CA ALA A 161 -20.83 18.07 15.27
C ALA A 161 -20.49 19.46 14.75
N THR A 162 -19.29 19.61 14.15
CA THR A 162 -18.80 20.91 13.65
C THR A 162 -19.16 21.18 12.20
N TYR A 163 -19.61 20.17 11.46
CA TYR A 163 -19.87 20.22 10.01
C TYR A 163 -20.74 21.39 9.55
N ARG A 164 -21.89 21.60 10.21
CA ARG A 164 -22.83 22.67 9.85
C ARG A 164 -22.26 24.08 10.04
N ARG A 165 -21.49 24.29 11.12
CA ARG A 165 -20.89 25.60 11.44
C ARG A 165 -19.86 26.03 10.40
N PHE A 166 -19.08 25.09 9.90
CA PHE A 166 -18.05 25.35 8.88
C PHE A 166 -18.60 25.35 7.45
N ALA A 167 -19.87 24.96 7.23
CA ALA A 167 -20.44 24.76 5.90
C ALA A 167 -19.49 23.97 4.99
N SER A 168 -18.91 22.91 5.54
CA SER A 168 -17.89 22.11 4.90
C SER A 168 -18.47 21.18 3.84
N ALA A 169 -17.68 20.74 2.90
CA ALA A 169 -18.07 19.71 1.95
C ALA A 169 -18.08 18.31 2.61
N PRO A 170 -19.01 17.41 2.25
CA PRO A 170 -19.08 16.03 2.77
C PRO A 170 -17.80 15.24 2.54
N PHE A 171 -17.03 15.63 1.58
CA PHE A 171 -15.72 15.13 1.22
C PHE A 171 -14.72 15.04 2.42
N VAL A 172 -14.93 15.80 3.50
CA VAL A 172 -14.11 15.69 4.72
C VAL A 172 -14.17 14.29 5.35
N PHE A 173 -15.31 13.60 5.22
CA PHE A 173 -15.47 12.23 5.74
C PHE A 173 -14.72 11.20 4.88
N ASP A 174 -14.66 11.41 3.56
CA ASP A 174 -13.82 10.62 2.67
C ASP A 174 -12.33 10.83 2.98
N LEU A 175 -11.93 12.06 3.30
CA LEU A 175 -10.56 12.34 3.73
C LEU A 175 -10.21 11.65 5.05
N LEU A 176 -11.17 11.54 5.98
CA LEU A 176 -10.96 10.78 7.22
C LEU A 176 -10.71 9.30 6.91
N LEU A 177 -11.51 8.70 6.04
CA LEU A 177 -11.34 7.31 5.62
C LEU A 177 -9.97 7.10 4.95
N LEU A 178 -9.59 7.99 4.03
CA LEU A 178 -8.28 7.98 3.38
C LEU A 178 -7.12 8.20 4.37
N ALA A 179 -7.30 8.97 5.43
CA ALA A 179 -6.28 9.17 6.44
C ALA A 179 -5.95 7.87 7.16
N TYR A 180 -6.94 7.06 7.52
CA TYR A 180 -6.71 5.73 8.11
C TYR A 180 -6.04 4.78 7.12
N LEU A 181 -6.48 4.75 5.87
CA LEU A 181 -5.89 3.86 4.86
C LEU A 181 -4.42 4.19 4.53
N ARG A 182 -4.06 5.49 4.49
CA ARG A 182 -2.72 5.93 4.07
C ARG A 182 -1.71 6.01 5.21
N SER A 183 -2.12 6.52 6.36
CA SER A 183 -1.19 6.84 7.45
C SER A 183 -0.96 5.68 8.40
N HIS A 184 -1.96 4.87 8.64
CA HIS A 184 -1.90 3.78 9.62
C HIS A 184 -2.00 2.40 8.98
N ARG A 185 -2.39 2.34 7.71
CA ARG A 185 -2.76 1.09 7.01
C ARG A 185 -3.77 0.25 7.82
N ASP A 186 -4.61 0.94 8.59
CA ASP A 186 -5.63 0.32 9.43
C ASP A 186 -6.96 0.26 8.68
N ALA A 187 -7.14 -0.85 7.97
CA ALA A 187 -8.32 -1.09 7.16
C ALA A 187 -9.58 -1.30 8.03
N LEU A 188 -9.44 -1.83 9.25
CA LEU A 188 -10.58 -2.07 10.14
C LEU A 188 -11.11 -0.75 10.71
N ALA A 189 -10.23 0.16 11.12
CA ALA A 189 -10.62 1.50 11.52
C ALA A 189 -11.28 2.27 10.36
N ALA A 190 -10.73 2.16 9.14
CA ALA A 190 -11.33 2.73 7.94
C ALA A 190 -12.74 2.14 7.66
N ALA A 191 -12.92 0.83 7.79
CA ALA A 191 -14.23 0.19 7.67
C ALA A 191 -15.22 0.68 8.72
N SER A 192 -14.78 0.91 9.97
CA SER A 192 -15.61 1.52 11.02
C SER A 192 -16.08 2.94 10.65
N VAL A 193 -15.17 3.76 10.06
CA VAL A 193 -15.54 5.09 9.54
C VAL A 193 -16.55 4.97 8.40
N ALA A 194 -16.35 4.04 7.46
CA ALA A 194 -17.25 3.82 6.34
C ALA A 194 -18.66 3.45 6.83
N ARG A 195 -18.79 2.52 7.79
CA ARG A 195 -20.08 2.16 8.39
C ARG A 195 -20.78 3.37 9.04
N ARG A 196 -20.03 4.26 9.71
CA ARG A 196 -20.57 5.49 10.30
C ARG A 196 -21.03 6.49 9.24
N ILE A 197 -20.31 6.62 8.13
CA ILE A 197 -20.72 7.44 6.99
C ILE A 197 -22.05 6.91 6.44
N LEU A 198 -22.17 5.59 6.26
CA LEU A 198 -23.41 4.94 5.78
C LEU A 198 -24.57 5.13 6.75
N ALA A 199 -24.35 4.92 8.05
CA ALA A 199 -25.35 5.13 9.10
C ALA A 199 -25.83 6.60 9.17
N ALA A 200 -24.96 7.55 8.84
CA ALA A 200 -25.31 8.97 8.71
C ALA A 200 -26.10 9.28 7.42
N GLY A 201 -26.37 8.29 6.57
CA GLY A 201 -27.06 8.44 5.29
C GLY A 201 -26.22 9.10 4.19
N ALA A 202 -24.91 9.17 4.38
CA ALA A 202 -23.95 9.60 3.36
C ALA A 202 -23.32 8.38 2.65
N ARG A 203 -22.64 8.61 1.55
CA ARG A 203 -21.95 7.56 0.78
C ARG A 203 -20.49 7.98 0.56
N PRO A 204 -19.53 7.06 0.74
CA PRO A 204 -18.15 7.32 0.36
C PRO A 204 -18.00 7.47 -1.16
N LEU A 205 -16.96 8.17 -1.60
CA LEU A 205 -16.65 8.29 -3.02
C LEU A 205 -16.22 6.92 -3.60
N PRO A 206 -16.55 6.62 -4.88
CA PRO A 206 -16.19 5.34 -5.50
C PRO A 206 -14.70 5.02 -5.43
N SER A 207 -13.82 6.01 -5.63
CA SER A 207 -12.37 5.85 -5.52
C SER A 207 -11.91 5.49 -4.10
N THR A 208 -12.55 6.07 -3.10
CA THR A 208 -12.26 5.81 -1.68
C THR A 208 -12.80 4.44 -1.27
N THR A 209 -13.97 4.06 -1.79
CA THR A 209 -14.55 2.72 -1.59
C THR A 209 -13.63 1.64 -2.19
N ALA A 210 -13.19 1.81 -3.43
CA ALA A 210 -12.28 0.86 -4.07
C ALA A 210 -10.95 0.72 -3.30
N ALA A 211 -10.42 1.84 -2.76
CA ALA A 211 -9.22 1.80 -1.92
C ALA A 211 -9.48 1.05 -0.59
N LEU A 212 -10.64 1.24 0.02
CA LEU A 212 -11.04 0.51 1.23
C LEU A 212 -11.14 -0.99 0.95
N LEU A 213 -11.88 -1.41 -0.08
CA LEU A 213 -12.06 -2.83 -0.42
C LEU A 213 -10.72 -3.54 -0.66
N ARG A 214 -9.76 -2.89 -1.34
CA ARG A 214 -8.42 -3.45 -1.56
C ARG A 214 -7.59 -3.59 -0.29
N SER A 215 -7.85 -2.78 0.72
CA SER A 215 -7.06 -2.74 1.95
C SER A 215 -7.60 -3.68 3.03
N LEU A 216 -8.80 -4.22 2.85
CA LEU A 216 -9.41 -5.12 3.84
C LEU A 216 -8.62 -6.44 3.93
N PRO A 217 -8.54 -7.04 5.14
CA PRO A 217 -7.67 -8.18 5.40
C PRO A 217 -8.18 -9.48 4.77
N SER A 218 -9.46 -9.54 4.40
CA SER A 218 -10.04 -10.74 3.77
C SER A 218 -11.07 -10.38 2.69
N ALA A 219 -11.22 -11.28 1.73
CA ALA A 219 -12.23 -11.19 0.67
C ALA A 219 -13.65 -11.19 1.25
N ALA A 220 -13.89 -11.96 2.31
CA ALA A 220 -15.19 -11.96 3.01
C ALA A 220 -15.52 -10.58 3.59
N ALA A 221 -14.53 -9.91 4.23
CA ALA A 221 -14.71 -8.55 4.74
C ALA A 221 -14.93 -7.54 3.60
N ALA A 222 -14.27 -7.73 2.46
CA ALA A 222 -14.46 -6.88 1.29
C ALA A 222 -15.86 -7.06 0.67
N LEU A 223 -16.36 -8.28 0.56
CA LEU A 223 -17.71 -8.57 0.09
C LEU A 223 -18.78 -8.01 1.04
N ASP A 224 -18.62 -8.21 2.36
CA ASP A 224 -19.54 -7.65 3.36
C ASP A 224 -19.62 -6.12 3.23
N MET A 225 -18.48 -5.45 3.14
CA MET A 225 -18.43 -4.01 2.96
C MET A 225 -19.02 -3.56 1.62
N TYR A 226 -18.79 -4.30 0.55
CA TYR A 226 -19.39 -4.06 -0.75
C TYR A 226 -20.92 -4.13 -0.66
N HIS A 227 -21.47 -5.19 -0.06
CA HIS A 227 -22.91 -5.33 0.12
C HIS A 227 -23.49 -4.19 0.97
N GLN A 228 -22.85 -3.82 2.06
CA GLN A 228 -23.30 -2.69 2.89
C GLN A 228 -23.37 -1.37 2.11
N ILE A 229 -22.48 -1.13 1.15
CA ILE A 229 -22.40 0.11 0.38
C ILE A 229 -23.35 0.12 -0.80
N TYR A 230 -23.46 -0.99 -1.56
CA TYR A 230 -24.07 -1.01 -2.89
C TYR A 230 -25.42 -1.71 -2.95
N THR A 231 -25.74 -2.67 -2.05
CA THR A 231 -27.03 -3.38 -2.10
C THR A 231 -28.15 -2.67 -1.34
N HIS A 232 -27.81 -1.76 -0.42
CA HIS A 232 -28.81 -1.03 0.35
C HIS A 232 -29.06 0.34 -0.27
N PRO A 233 -30.32 0.71 -0.56
CA PRO A 233 -30.62 2.05 -1.04
C PRO A 233 -30.29 3.09 0.04
N ASN A 234 -29.96 4.29 -0.41
CA ASN A 234 -29.74 5.39 0.52
C ASN A 234 -31.07 5.70 1.24
N PRO A 235 -31.12 5.66 2.59
CA PRO A 235 -32.36 5.84 3.33
C PRO A 235 -33.04 7.19 3.09
N ARG A 236 -32.36 8.18 2.54
CA ARG A 236 -32.92 9.52 2.28
C ARG A 236 -33.31 9.76 0.83
N THR A 237 -32.59 9.17 -0.12
CA THR A 237 -32.82 9.42 -1.56
C THR A 237 -33.47 8.23 -2.26
N ASN A 238 -33.56 7.08 -1.58
CA ASN A 238 -33.96 5.78 -2.11
C ASN A 238 -33.23 5.37 -3.40
N ARG A 239 -32.00 5.91 -3.62
CA ARG A 239 -31.19 5.58 -4.77
C ARG A 239 -30.07 4.62 -4.36
N LEU A 240 -29.83 3.61 -5.19
CA LEU A 240 -28.66 2.76 -5.10
C LEU A 240 -27.43 3.50 -5.63
N LEU A 241 -26.29 3.27 -5.00
CA LEU A 241 -25.01 3.64 -5.56
C LEU A 241 -24.63 2.58 -6.60
N LEU A 242 -24.17 2.99 -7.77
CA LEU A 242 -23.69 2.05 -8.77
C LEU A 242 -22.20 1.76 -8.53
N PRO A 243 -21.81 0.48 -8.45
CA PRO A 243 -20.42 0.12 -8.40
C PRO A 243 -19.70 0.47 -9.69
N THR A 244 -18.41 0.69 -9.63
CA THR A 244 -17.56 1.01 -10.77
C THR A 244 -16.64 -0.18 -11.10
N VAL A 245 -16.03 -0.18 -12.27
CA VAL A 245 -15.01 -1.16 -12.67
C VAL A 245 -13.91 -1.27 -11.60
N HIS A 246 -13.48 -0.15 -11.01
CA HIS A 246 -12.49 -0.15 -9.94
C HIS A 246 -12.98 -0.84 -8.65
N THR A 247 -14.28 -0.75 -8.36
CA THR A 247 -14.91 -1.45 -7.23
C THR A 247 -14.84 -2.96 -7.45
N PHE A 248 -15.29 -3.41 -8.63
CA PHE A 248 -15.26 -4.83 -9.00
C PHE A 248 -13.84 -5.37 -9.06
N ASN A 249 -12.90 -4.67 -9.69
CA ASN A 249 -11.50 -5.10 -9.73
C ASN A 249 -10.87 -5.22 -8.34
N SER A 250 -11.30 -4.38 -7.39
CA SER A 250 -10.82 -4.49 -6.00
C SER A 250 -11.35 -5.75 -5.31
N LEU A 251 -12.59 -6.16 -5.57
CA LEU A 251 -13.17 -7.41 -5.08
C LEU A 251 -12.53 -8.62 -5.76
N LEU A 252 -12.43 -8.60 -7.09
CA LEU A 252 -11.82 -9.68 -7.88
C LEU A 252 -10.38 -9.94 -7.42
N LEU A 253 -9.60 -8.88 -7.17
CA LEU A 253 -8.24 -9.02 -6.66
C LEU A 253 -8.19 -9.64 -5.25
N ALA A 254 -9.12 -9.26 -4.37
CA ALA A 254 -9.20 -9.85 -3.02
C ALA A 254 -9.58 -11.34 -3.08
N LEU A 255 -10.56 -11.69 -3.91
CA LEU A 255 -11.02 -13.07 -4.13
C LEU A 255 -9.94 -13.94 -4.79
N TYR A 256 -9.22 -13.38 -5.76
CA TYR A 256 -8.10 -14.03 -6.41
C TYR A 256 -7.00 -14.40 -5.41
N ARG A 257 -6.58 -13.45 -4.55
CA ARG A 257 -5.54 -13.69 -3.53
C ARG A 257 -5.90 -14.78 -2.53
N GLU A 258 -7.19 -14.99 -2.25
CA GLU A 258 -7.67 -16.03 -1.36
C GLU A 258 -8.11 -17.33 -2.08
N GLY A 259 -7.96 -17.40 -3.39
CA GLY A 259 -8.33 -18.58 -4.19
C GLY A 259 -9.83 -18.87 -4.23
N LYS A 260 -10.69 -17.88 -3.97
CA LYS A 260 -12.16 -18.04 -3.91
C LYS A 260 -12.80 -18.00 -5.30
N CYS A 261 -12.71 -19.13 -6.02
CA CYS A 261 -13.10 -19.19 -7.43
C CYS A 261 -14.60 -19.03 -7.69
N ASP A 262 -15.48 -19.49 -6.82
CA ASP A 262 -16.94 -19.43 -7.05
C ASP A 262 -17.49 -18.03 -6.80
N GLU A 263 -17.04 -17.40 -5.71
CA GLU A 263 -17.34 -16.00 -5.45
C GLU A 263 -16.77 -15.09 -6.54
N PHE A 264 -15.58 -15.38 -7.05
CA PHE A 264 -14.96 -14.67 -8.16
C PHE A 264 -15.84 -14.69 -9.42
N LYS A 265 -16.36 -15.85 -9.81
CA LYS A 265 -17.30 -16.00 -10.94
C LYS A 265 -18.58 -15.21 -10.68
N THR A 266 -19.11 -15.26 -9.46
CA THR A 266 -20.30 -14.52 -9.08
C THR A 266 -20.13 -13.02 -9.22
N VAL A 267 -19.00 -12.48 -8.76
CA VAL A 267 -18.66 -11.05 -8.88
C VAL A 267 -18.48 -10.63 -10.35
N LEU A 268 -17.89 -11.48 -11.20
CA LEU A 268 -17.81 -11.22 -12.65
C LEU A 268 -19.20 -11.15 -13.31
N GLN A 269 -20.13 -12.07 -12.96
CA GLN A 269 -21.49 -12.03 -13.45
C GLN A 269 -22.22 -10.77 -12.98
N GLU A 270 -22.01 -10.37 -11.74
CA GLU A 270 -22.58 -9.15 -11.19
C GLU A 270 -22.05 -7.91 -11.92
N MET A 271 -20.75 -7.86 -12.22
CA MET A 271 -20.15 -6.78 -13.03
C MET A 271 -20.84 -6.62 -14.38
N GLY A 272 -21.20 -7.74 -15.04
CA GLY A 272 -21.98 -7.74 -16.28
C GLY A 272 -23.40 -7.17 -16.10
N LYS A 273 -24.10 -7.50 -14.99
CA LYS A 273 -25.44 -6.94 -14.69
C LYS A 273 -25.44 -5.42 -14.55
N TYR A 274 -24.36 -4.85 -14.04
CA TYR A 274 -24.18 -3.39 -13.94
C TYR A 274 -23.64 -2.75 -15.22
N SER A 275 -23.53 -3.51 -16.32
CA SER A 275 -22.94 -3.04 -17.60
C SER A 275 -21.56 -2.42 -17.45
N CYS A 276 -20.80 -2.86 -16.46
CA CYS A 276 -19.42 -2.46 -16.26
C CYS A 276 -18.53 -3.24 -17.24
N LYS A 277 -18.04 -2.58 -18.29
CA LYS A 277 -17.11 -3.20 -19.24
C LYS A 277 -15.79 -3.58 -18.54
N HIS A 278 -15.23 -4.71 -18.95
CA HIS A 278 -13.91 -5.13 -18.53
C HIS A 278 -12.87 -4.11 -19.00
N ASN A 279 -11.83 -3.91 -18.25
CA ASN A 279 -10.67 -3.12 -18.62
C ASN A 279 -9.39 -3.95 -18.47
N VAL A 280 -8.24 -3.42 -18.86
CA VAL A 280 -6.94 -4.08 -18.76
C VAL A 280 -6.74 -4.75 -17.39
N CYS A 281 -7.02 -4.05 -16.29
CA CYS A 281 -6.88 -4.61 -14.95
C CYS A 281 -7.81 -5.82 -14.69
N THR A 282 -9.03 -5.80 -15.23
CA THR A 282 -9.96 -6.95 -15.12
C THR A 282 -9.40 -8.17 -15.84
N TYR A 283 -8.90 -7.99 -17.07
CA TYR A 283 -8.28 -9.06 -17.85
C TYR A 283 -7.04 -9.60 -17.16
N ASN A 284 -6.16 -8.73 -16.65
CA ASN A 284 -4.96 -9.14 -15.93
C ASN A 284 -5.27 -10.03 -14.72
N ILE A 285 -6.27 -9.65 -13.90
CA ILE A 285 -6.68 -10.47 -12.74
C ILE A 285 -7.25 -11.83 -13.19
N ARG A 286 -8.05 -11.85 -14.27
CA ARG A 286 -8.63 -13.09 -14.82
C ARG A 286 -7.55 -14.00 -15.38
N MET A 287 -6.62 -13.46 -16.20
CA MET A 287 -5.50 -14.21 -16.77
C MET A 287 -4.61 -14.77 -15.67
N ALA A 288 -4.19 -13.96 -14.69
CA ALA A 288 -3.40 -14.44 -13.56
C ALA A 288 -4.09 -15.60 -12.84
N GLY A 289 -5.41 -15.50 -12.62
CA GLY A 289 -6.20 -16.57 -11.99
C GLY A 289 -6.25 -17.85 -12.80
N TYR A 290 -6.23 -17.82 -14.12
CA TYR A 290 -6.12 -19.01 -14.96
C TYR A 290 -4.70 -19.54 -15.01
N CYS A 291 -3.70 -18.67 -15.13
CA CYS A 291 -2.29 -19.03 -15.10
C CYS A 291 -1.90 -19.78 -13.81
N ASP A 292 -2.33 -19.30 -12.65
CA ASP A 292 -2.01 -19.95 -11.37
C ASP A 292 -2.67 -21.34 -11.18
N ARG A 293 -3.72 -21.61 -11.95
CA ARG A 293 -4.36 -22.95 -11.99
C ARG A 293 -3.83 -23.87 -13.10
N GLY A 294 -2.87 -23.40 -13.90
CA GLY A 294 -2.38 -24.13 -15.07
C GLY A 294 -3.36 -24.18 -16.24
N GLU A 295 -4.42 -23.35 -16.24
CA GLU A 295 -5.45 -23.31 -17.28
C GLU A 295 -5.09 -22.33 -18.41
N VAL A 296 -3.96 -22.54 -19.07
CA VAL A 296 -3.34 -21.60 -20.01
C VAL A 296 -4.16 -21.30 -21.23
N ASP A 297 -4.80 -22.32 -21.80
CA ASP A 297 -5.64 -22.10 -22.97
C ASP A 297 -6.73 -21.09 -22.70
N LYS A 298 -7.24 -21.06 -21.45
CA LYS A 298 -8.21 -20.03 -21.03
C LYS A 298 -7.57 -18.67 -20.85
N ALA A 299 -6.33 -18.61 -20.38
CA ALA A 299 -5.60 -17.34 -20.28
C ALA A 299 -5.28 -16.77 -21.66
N ARG A 300 -4.86 -17.62 -22.62
CA ARG A 300 -4.70 -17.25 -24.04
C ARG A 300 -6.01 -16.76 -24.65
N GLY A 301 -7.11 -17.47 -24.44
CA GLY A 301 -8.42 -17.06 -24.93
C GLY A 301 -8.85 -15.68 -24.38
N LEU A 302 -8.49 -15.36 -23.13
CA LEU A 302 -8.71 -14.03 -22.57
C LEU A 302 -7.81 -12.94 -23.16
N TRP A 303 -6.57 -13.28 -23.50
CA TRP A 303 -5.68 -12.39 -24.22
C TRP A 303 -6.25 -12.04 -25.58
N ASP A 304 -6.68 -13.04 -26.34
CA ASP A 304 -7.28 -12.85 -27.66
C ASP A 304 -8.59 -12.05 -27.58
N GLU A 305 -9.45 -12.32 -26.58
CA GLU A 305 -10.66 -11.56 -26.29
C GLU A 305 -10.35 -10.09 -26.04
N MET A 306 -9.33 -9.82 -25.20
CA MET A 306 -8.90 -8.48 -24.84
C MET A 306 -8.44 -7.69 -26.08
N VAL A 307 -7.64 -8.30 -26.94
CA VAL A 307 -7.14 -7.69 -28.19
C VAL A 307 -8.28 -7.46 -29.18
N GLN A 308 -9.19 -8.45 -29.34
CA GLN A 308 -10.38 -8.33 -30.22
C GLN A 308 -11.33 -7.21 -29.77
N GLU A 309 -11.47 -6.98 -28.46
CA GLU A 309 -12.23 -5.85 -27.94
C GLU A 309 -11.51 -4.50 -28.08
N GLY A 310 -10.31 -4.47 -28.66
CA GLY A 310 -9.52 -3.25 -28.87
C GLY A 310 -8.85 -2.73 -27.60
N ILE A 311 -8.78 -3.58 -26.55
CA ILE A 311 -8.11 -3.24 -25.29
C ILE A 311 -6.64 -3.65 -25.43
N GLN A 312 -5.74 -2.65 -25.47
CA GLN A 312 -4.31 -2.93 -25.59
C GLN A 312 -3.75 -3.56 -24.30
N PRO A 313 -3.04 -4.71 -24.39
CA PRO A 313 -2.33 -5.28 -23.27
C PRO A 313 -1.29 -4.31 -22.72
N ASP A 314 -1.20 -4.19 -21.41
CA ASP A 314 -0.16 -3.42 -20.73
C ASP A 314 1.02 -4.31 -20.31
N LEU A 315 2.09 -3.70 -19.79
CA LEU A 315 3.24 -4.44 -19.29
C LEU A 315 2.87 -5.51 -18.25
N THR A 316 1.82 -5.27 -17.45
CA THR A 316 1.36 -6.25 -16.45
C THR A 316 0.74 -7.48 -17.12
N ALA A 317 -0.03 -7.30 -18.19
CA ALA A 317 -0.59 -8.38 -18.99
C ALA A 317 0.53 -9.25 -19.59
N HIS A 318 1.51 -8.62 -20.24
CA HIS A 318 2.66 -9.32 -20.81
C HIS A 318 3.45 -10.07 -19.73
N ASN A 319 3.79 -9.42 -18.63
CA ASN A 319 4.55 -10.06 -17.54
C ASN A 319 3.78 -11.23 -16.90
N THR A 320 2.46 -11.18 -16.86
CA THR A 320 1.64 -12.31 -16.38
C THR A 320 1.78 -13.51 -17.29
N MET A 321 1.71 -13.31 -18.60
CA MET A 321 1.86 -14.39 -19.59
C MET A 321 3.31 -14.89 -19.67
N ILE A 322 4.30 -13.98 -19.72
CA ILE A 322 5.73 -14.35 -19.72
C ILE A 322 6.07 -15.19 -18.48
N GLY A 323 5.69 -14.71 -17.27
CA GLY A 323 5.98 -15.42 -16.04
C GLY A 323 5.32 -16.80 -15.97
N TRP A 324 4.18 -16.95 -16.61
CA TRP A 324 3.54 -18.25 -16.70
C TRP A 324 4.25 -19.17 -17.71
N TYR A 325 4.51 -18.72 -18.95
CA TYR A 325 5.22 -19.49 -19.96
C TYR A 325 6.60 -19.97 -19.44
N CYS A 326 7.31 -19.10 -18.74
CA CYS A 326 8.58 -19.48 -18.09
C CYS A 326 8.42 -20.60 -17.05
N ARG A 327 7.36 -20.57 -16.23
CA ARG A 327 7.10 -21.62 -15.23
C ARG A 327 6.67 -22.93 -15.85
N ASP A 328 5.98 -22.91 -16.98
CA ASP A 328 5.54 -24.10 -17.70
C ASP A 328 6.62 -24.71 -18.62
N GLY A 329 7.77 -24.04 -18.72
CA GLY A 329 8.88 -24.47 -19.59
C GLY A 329 8.76 -24.02 -21.06
N GLU A 330 7.71 -23.30 -21.41
CA GLU A 330 7.45 -22.77 -22.75
C GLU A 330 8.22 -21.45 -23.00
N VAL A 331 9.56 -21.48 -22.79
CA VAL A 331 10.39 -20.25 -22.80
C VAL A 331 10.34 -19.55 -24.16
N GLY A 332 10.22 -20.31 -25.27
CA GLY A 332 10.08 -19.71 -26.61
C GLY A 332 8.84 -18.81 -26.75
N MET A 333 7.70 -19.18 -26.13
CA MET A 333 6.52 -18.35 -26.09
C MET A 333 6.71 -17.10 -25.21
N ALA A 334 7.48 -17.22 -24.13
CA ALA A 334 7.85 -16.08 -23.29
C ALA A 334 8.71 -15.07 -24.06
N GLU A 335 9.66 -15.54 -24.89
CA GLU A 335 10.47 -14.68 -25.76
C GLU A 335 9.62 -13.99 -26.85
N GLU A 336 8.61 -14.66 -27.41
CA GLU A 336 7.68 -14.05 -28.35
C GLU A 336 6.92 -12.89 -27.68
N MET A 337 6.37 -13.10 -26.49
CA MET A 337 5.72 -12.05 -25.71
C MET A 337 6.67 -10.90 -25.38
N PHE A 338 7.95 -11.18 -25.14
CA PHE A 338 8.95 -10.15 -24.92
C PHE A 338 9.23 -9.32 -26.18
N LYS A 339 9.30 -9.97 -27.35
CA LYS A 339 9.41 -9.27 -28.65
C LYS A 339 8.21 -8.35 -28.89
N ASP A 340 7.01 -8.78 -28.51
CA ASP A 340 5.80 -7.96 -28.64
C ASP A 340 5.88 -6.70 -27.76
N ILE A 341 6.46 -6.79 -26.55
CA ILE A 341 6.75 -5.63 -25.71
C ILE A 341 7.67 -4.64 -26.43
N GLU A 342 8.78 -5.13 -27.01
CA GLU A 342 9.76 -4.28 -27.69
C GLU A 342 9.20 -3.63 -28.97
N MET A 343 8.40 -4.36 -29.74
CA MET A 343 7.74 -3.85 -30.95
C MET A 343 6.59 -2.90 -30.61
N GLY A 344 5.93 -3.08 -29.48
CA GLY A 344 4.78 -2.28 -29.03
C GLY A 344 5.12 -0.96 -28.33
N GLU A 345 6.39 -0.52 -28.36
CA GLU A 345 6.87 0.67 -27.66
C GLU A 345 6.58 0.64 -26.15
N ILE A 346 6.48 -0.55 -25.54
CA ILE A 346 6.32 -0.73 -24.10
C ILE A 346 7.71 -0.94 -23.51
N ASP A 347 8.10 -0.11 -22.53
CA ASP A 347 9.37 -0.29 -21.84
C ASP A 347 9.32 -1.53 -20.92
N PRO A 348 10.15 -2.56 -21.15
CA PRO A 348 10.23 -3.71 -20.24
C PRO A 348 10.74 -3.29 -18.87
N SER A 349 10.32 -4.00 -17.83
CA SER A 349 10.74 -3.77 -16.45
C SER A 349 11.79 -4.79 -15.99
N ALA A 350 12.44 -4.53 -14.85
CA ALA A 350 13.29 -5.53 -14.20
C ALA A 350 12.59 -6.90 -14.07
N THR A 351 11.32 -6.90 -13.67
CA THR A 351 10.50 -8.10 -13.51
C THR A 351 10.34 -8.88 -14.84
N THR A 352 10.26 -8.18 -15.99
CA THR A 352 10.17 -8.83 -17.31
C THR A 352 11.43 -9.66 -17.58
N PHE A 353 12.59 -9.07 -17.36
CA PHE A 353 13.88 -9.75 -17.51
C PHE A 353 14.07 -10.87 -16.50
N GLU A 354 13.68 -10.66 -15.25
CA GLU A 354 13.77 -11.67 -14.19
C GLU A 354 12.96 -12.93 -14.54
N TRP A 355 11.77 -12.78 -15.10
CA TRP A 355 10.99 -13.93 -15.56
C TRP A 355 11.70 -14.70 -16.68
N LEU A 356 12.28 -14.00 -17.66
CA LEU A 356 13.01 -14.66 -18.76
C LEU A 356 14.28 -15.37 -18.24
N VAL A 357 15.06 -14.70 -17.36
CA VAL A 357 16.24 -15.33 -16.74
C VAL A 357 15.84 -16.61 -16.01
N ARG A 358 14.79 -16.57 -15.19
CA ARG A 358 14.25 -17.73 -14.48
C ARG A 358 13.81 -18.84 -15.45
N GLY A 359 13.07 -18.47 -16.50
CA GLY A 359 12.59 -19.43 -17.50
C GLY A 359 13.75 -20.19 -18.14
N HIS A 360 14.78 -19.48 -18.60
CA HIS A 360 15.97 -20.11 -19.17
C HIS A 360 16.75 -20.93 -18.16
N CYS A 361 16.88 -20.48 -16.90
CA CYS A 361 17.52 -21.29 -15.84
C CYS A 361 16.75 -22.58 -15.60
N MET A 362 15.43 -22.53 -15.49
CA MET A 362 14.57 -23.73 -15.30
C MET A 362 14.65 -24.69 -16.49
N ALA A 363 14.77 -24.17 -17.73
CA ALA A 363 15.00 -24.97 -18.93
C ALA A 363 16.44 -25.53 -19.03
N GLY A 364 17.35 -25.15 -18.13
CA GLY A 364 18.75 -25.53 -18.18
C GLY A 364 19.55 -24.77 -19.25
N GLU A 365 19.00 -23.71 -19.83
CA GLU A 365 19.60 -22.87 -20.87
C GLU A 365 20.35 -21.68 -20.27
N VAL A 366 21.36 -21.99 -19.43
CA VAL A 366 22.08 -20.99 -18.62
C VAL A 366 22.77 -19.92 -19.49
N ASP A 367 23.23 -20.28 -20.70
CA ASP A 367 23.84 -19.30 -21.63
C ASP A 367 22.83 -18.25 -22.11
N ALA A 368 21.59 -18.68 -22.41
CA ALA A 368 20.51 -17.75 -22.77
C ALA A 368 20.14 -16.88 -21.58
N ALA A 369 20.06 -17.45 -20.37
CA ALA A 369 19.82 -16.68 -19.14
C ALA A 369 20.89 -15.59 -18.94
N MET A 370 22.18 -15.91 -19.20
CA MET A 370 23.28 -14.94 -19.10
C MET A 370 23.20 -13.84 -20.17
N LEU A 371 22.73 -14.15 -21.37
CA LEU A 371 22.50 -13.13 -22.41
C LEU A 371 21.38 -12.16 -22.02
N VAL A 372 20.27 -12.69 -21.49
CA VAL A 372 19.15 -11.89 -21.00
C VAL A 372 19.60 -11.01 -19.80
N HIS A 373 20.39 -11.56 -18.88
CA HIS A 373 20.98 -10.79 -17.78
C HIS A 373 21.90 -9.68 -18.29
N ALA A 374 22.73 -9.93 -19.29
CA ALA A 374 23.60 -8.92 -19.89
C ALA A 374 22.79 -7.78 -20.52
N ASP A 375 21.66 -8.09 -21.17
CA ASP A 375 20.74 -7.06 -21.71
C ASP A 375 20.07 -6.25 -20.61
N MET A 376 19.57 -6.93 -19.57
CA MET A 376 19.00 -6.32 -18.37
C MET A 376 19.95 -5.29 -17.76
N ARG A 377 21.22 -5.63 -17.61
CA ARG A 377 22.26 -4.75 -17.08
C ARG A 377 22.55 -3.55 -18.00
N ARG A 378 22.63 -3.77 -19.32
CA ARG A 378 22.82 -2.68 -20.31
C ARG A 378 21.71 -1.62 -20.21
N ARG A 379 20.48 -2.05 -19.84
CA ARG A 379 19.34 -1.15 -19.64
C ARG A 379 19.30 -0.55 -18.23
N GLY A 380 20.30 -0.84 -17.37
CA GLY A 380 20.42 -0.29 -16.02
C GLY A 380 19.61 -1.01 -14.95
N PHE A 381 19.05 -2.16 -15.25
CA PHE A 381 18.36 -3.01 -14.28
C PHE A 381 19.35 -3.98 -13.60
N GLY A 382 18.96 -4.52 -12.45
CA GLY A 382 19.68 -5.58 -11.80
C GLY A 382 18.73 -6.61 -11.23
N MET A 383 19.23 -7.82 -11.02
CA MET A 383 18.44 -8.96 -10.53
C MET A 383 18.12 -8.82 -9.04
N ALA A 384 16.98 -9.36 -8.63
CA ALA A 384 16.68 -9.65 -7.22
C ALA A 384 17.56 -10.81 -6.72
N ALA A 385 17.77 -10.86 -5.40
CA ALA A 385 18.66 -11.86 -4.80
C ALA A 385 18.23 -13.30 -5.08
N GLU A 386 16.92 -13.55 -5.11
CA GLU A 386 16.35 -14.86 -5.42
C GLU A 386 16.65 -15.29 -6.86
N VAL A 387 16.63 -14.37 -7.82
CA VAL A 387 16.96 -14.65 -9.23
C VAL A 387 18.45 -14.92 -9.39
N VAL A 388 19.28 -14.18 -8.65
CA VAL A 388 20.74 -14.45 -8.62
C VAL A 388 21.00 -15.87 -8.12
N GLU A 389 20.33 -16.35 -7.07
CA GLU A 389 20.47 -17.71 -6.59
C GLU A 389 20.11 -18.76 -7.66
N GLU A 390 19.04 -18.53 -8.41
CA GLU A 390 18.64 -19.43 -9.50
C GLU A 390 19.70 -19.49 -10.63
N VAL A 391 20.30 -18.37 -10.97
CA VAL A 391 21.42 -18.30 -11.93
C VAL A 391 22.66 -19.00 -11.39
N LEU A 392 22.99 -18.76 -10.11
CA LEU A 392 24.12 -19.43 -9.46
C LEU A 392 23.95 -20.95 -9.43
N ASP A 393 22.75 -21.43 -9.09
CA ASP A 393 22.47 -22.87 -9.10
C ASP A 393 22.63 -23.47 -10.50
N GLY A 394 22.08 -22.81 -11.53
CA GLY A 394 22.23 -23.23 -12.92
C GLY A 394 23.70 -23.26 -13.38
N LEU A 395 24.50 -22.26 -13.01
CA LEU A 395 25.93 -22.23 -13.33
C LEU A 395 26.71 -23.31 -12.58
N CYS A 396 26.41 -23.54 -11.29
CA CYS A 396 27.01 -24.60 -10.51
C CYS A 396 26.71 -26.00 -11.09
N GLN A 397 25.47 -26.24 -11.52
CA GLN A 397 25.09 -27.51 -12.20
C GLN A 397 25.86 -27.74 -13.50
N LYS A 398 26.21 -26.66 -14.20
CA LYS A 398 27.05 -26.73 -15.42
C LYS A 398 28.57 -26.70 -15.14
N ARG A 399 29.00 -26.75 -13.88
CA ARG A 399 30.40 -26.64 -13.46
C ARG A 399 31.08 -25.33 -13.91
N ARG A 400 30.37 -24.23 -13.83
CA ARG A 400 30.81 -22.86 -14.19
C ARG A 400 30.79 -21.96 -12.97
N VAL A 401 31.32 -22.45 -11.84
CA VAL A 401 31.20 -21.80 -10.54
C VAL A 401 31.92 -20.45 -10.49
N GLU A 402 33.07 -20.31 -11.19
CA GLU A 402 33.76 -19.04 -11.29
C GLU A 402 32.91 -17.94 -11.97
N GLU A 403 32.18 -18.29 -13.00
CA GLU A 403 31.25 -17.33 -13.62
C GLU A 403 30.13 -16.94 -12.66
N GLY A 404 29.62 -17.89 -11.91
CA GLY A 404 28.64 -17.64 -10.84
C GLY A 404 29.17 -16.64 -9.81
N LEU A 405 30.42 -16.84 -9.36
CA LEU A 405 31.08 -15.88 -8.47
C LEU A 405 31.20 -14.50 -9.13
N GLY A 406 31.50 -14.46 -10.44
CA GLY A 406 31.54 -13.24 -11.22
C GLY A 406 30.19 -12.49 -11.21
N VAL A 407 29.08 -13.22 -11.45
CA VAL A 407 27.71 -12.68 -11.41
C VAL A 407 27.41 -12.10 -10.03
N LEU A 408 27.65 -12.85 -8.95
CA LEU A 408 27.42 -12.37 -7.59
C LEU A 408 28.19 -11.10 -7.28
N ARG A 409 29.48 -11.03 -7.64
CA ARG A 409 30.32 -9.86 -7.41
C ARG A 409 29.89 -8.65 -8.23
N GLU A 410 29.40 -8.85 -9.44
CA GLU A 410 28.86 -7.78 -10.27
C GLU A 410 27.58 -7.19 -9.66
N GLU A 411 26.66 -8.03 -9.20
CA GLU A 411 25.45 -7.56 -8.54
C GLU A 411 25.74 -6.86 -7.20
N MET A 412 26.75 -7.33 -6.45
CA MET A 412 27.18 -6.69 -5.20
C MET A 412 27.79 -5.28 -5.38
N LYS A 413 28.11 -4.84 -6.59
CA LYS A 413 28.51 -3.45 -6.84
C LYS A 413 27.33 -2.47 -6.75
N ARG A 414 26.11 -2.95 -6.76
CA ARG A 414 24.90 -2.13 -6.64
C ARG A 414 24.57 -1.90 -5.17
N GLU A 415 24.30 -0.65 -4.80
CA GLU A 415 23.99 -0.27 -3.41
C GLU A 415 22.73 -0.96 -2.87
N GLU A 416 21.78 -1.28 -3.77
CA GLU A 416 20.49 -1.88 -3.41
C GLU A 416 20.54 -3.40 -3.26
N PHE A 417 21.61 -4.06 -3.72
CA PHE A 417 21.72 -5.51 -3.70
C PHE A 417 22.44 -6.00 -2.43
N ALA A 418 21.79 -6.93 -1.74
CA ALA A 418 22.39 -7.63 -0.61
C ALA A 418 22.44 -9.14 -0.92
N PRO A 419 23.62 -9.77 -0.94
CA PRO A 419 23.72 -11.21 -1.12
C PRO A 419 23.02 -11.93 0.03
N THR A 420 22.45 -13.08 -0.25
CA THR A 420 21.81 -13.93 0.73
C THR A 420 22.81 -14.97 1.26
N ARG A 421 22.40 -15.68 2.30
CA ARG A 421 23.13 -16.86 2.77
C ARG A 421 23.17 -17.94 1.67
N GLY A 422 22.05 -18.18 0.97
CA GLY A 422 21.94 -19.17 -0.10
C GLY A 422 22.90 -18.94 -1.24
N SER A 423 23.13 -17.66 -1.65
CA SER A 423 24.09 -17.32 -2.69
C SER A 423 25.52 -17.79 -2.37
N TYR A 424 25.96 -17.65 -1.10
CA TYR A 424 27.26 -18.14 -0.66
C TYR A 424 27.29 -19.66 -0.55
N GLU A 425 26.28 -20.29 0.02
CA GLU A 425 26.22 -21.74 0.20
C GLU A 425 26.25 -22.49 -1.14
N LEU A 426 25.54 -21.98 -2.17
CA LEU A 426 25.58 -22.52 -3.53
C LEU A 426 27.00 -22.48 -4.12
N LEU A 427 27.66 -21.36 -4.07
CA LEU A 427 29.03 -21.21 -4.60
C LEU A 427 30.05 -22.03 -3.83
N ILE A 428 29.99 -22.06 -2.48
CA ILE A 428 30.88 -22.89 -1.66
C ILE A 428 30.73 -24.37 -2.01
N ARG A 429 29.48 -24.84 -2.15
CA ARG A 429 29.21 -26.22 -2.59
C ARG A 429 29.77 -26.50 -3.98
N GLY A 430 29.52 -25.60 -4.93
CA GLY A 430 30.04 -25.72 -6.30
C GLY A 430 31.57 -25.80 -6.34
N PHE A 431 32.30 -24.91 -5.66
CA PHE A 431 33.78 -24.97 -5.59
C PHE A 431 34.28 -26.24 -4.90
N CYS A 432 33.63 -26.71 -3.85
CA CYS A 432 33.94 -28.01 -3.24
C CYS A 432 33.75 -29.18 -4.21
N GLU A 433 32.74 -29.15 -5.07
CA GLU A 433 32.47 -30.16 -6.07
C GLU A 433 33.50 -30.15 -7.21
N GLU A 434 34.01 -28.99 -7.59
CA GLU A 434 35.10 -28.80 -8.56
C GLU A 434 36.50 -29.12 -7.99
N GLY A 435 36.58 -29.24 -6.65
CA GLY A 435 37.86 -29.49 -5.96
C GLY A 435 38.64 -28.23 -5.59
N GLU A 436 38.09 -27.06 -5.86
CA GLU A 436 38.67 -25.73 -5.56
C GLU A 436 38.39 -25.33 -4.10
N VAL A 437 38.87 -26.17 -3.16
CA VAL A 437 38.60 -26.03 -1.72
C VAL A 437 39.09 -24.71 -1.13
N GLU A 438 40.22 -24.19 -1.63
CA GLU A 438 40.78 -22.92 -1.16
C GLU A 438 39.85 -21.73 -1.47
N LEU A 439 39.20 -21.72 -2.65
CA LEU A 439 38.22 -20.70 -3.01
C LEU A 439 36.98 -20.83 -2.16
N ALA A 440 36.53 -22.06 -1.89
CA ALA A 440 35.39 -22.33 -1.00
C ALA A 440 35.64 -21.81 0.42
N ILE A 441 36.86 -22.01 0.99
CA ILE A 441 37.23 -21.49 2.32
C ILE A 441 37.22 -19.95 2.35
N ARG A 442 37.74 -19.30 1.30
CA ARG A 442 37.70 -17.83 1.20
C ARG A 442 36.27 -17.28 1.18
N LEU A 443 35.40 -17.95 0.43
CA LEU A 443 33.96 -17.58 0.38
C LEU A 443 33.27 -17.82 1.73
N GLN A 444 33.60 -18.90 2.44
CA GLN A 444 33.06 -19.15 3.78
C GLN A 444 33.50 -18.05 4.75
N ALA A 445 34.76 -17.60 4.69
CA ALA A 445 35.24 -16.50 5.51
C ALA A 445 34.53 -15.17 5.17
N GLU A 446 34.29 -14.90 3.88
CA GLU A 446 33.52 -13.72 3.43
C GLU A 446 32.09 -13.78 3.93
N MET A 447 31.41 -14.93 3.79
CA MET A 447 30.07 -15.22 4.28
C MET A 447 29.96 -14.92 5.79
N ALA A 448 30.92 -15.43 6.57
CA ALA A 448 31.01 -15.16 8.01
C ALA A 448 31.23 -13.68 8.33
N GLY A 449 32.07 -12.99 7.56
CA GLY A 449 32.30 -11.54 7.65
C GLY A 449 31.05 -10.70 7.37
N LYS A 450 30.11 -11.22 6.58
CA LYS A 450 28.77 -10.62 6.35
C LYS A 450 27.76 -10.95 7.46
N GLY A 451 28.14 -11.77 8.46
CA GLY A 451 27.29 -12.16 9.58
C GLY A 451 26.44 -13.41 9.33
N PHE A 452 26.63 -14.11 8.23
CA PHE A 452 25.94 -15.36 7.95
C PHE A 452 26.67 -16.55 8.61
N LYS A 453 25.89 -17.51 9.15
CA LYS A 453 26.43 -18.76 9.67
C LYS A 453 26.32 -19.85 8.61
N ALA A 454 27.37 -20.66 8.47
CA ALA A 454 27.34 -21.82 7.59
C ALA A 454 26.31 -22.86 8.06
N GLY A 455 25.56 -23.42 7.12
CA GLY A 455 24.62 -24.51 7.39
C GLY A 455 25.24 -25.88 7.24
N SER A 456 24.44 -26.94 7.50
CA SER A 456 24.83 -28.33 7.30
C SER A 456 25.37 -28.61 5.89
N GLU A 457 24.73 -28.06 4.88
CA GLU A 457 25.12 -28.21 3.47
C GLU A 457 26.56 -27.79 3.19
N VAL A 458 27.02 -26.69 3.81
CA VAL A 458 28.41 -26.21 3.67
C VAL A 458 29.39 -27.17 4.31
N TYR A 459 29.10 -27.65 5.54
CA TYR A 459 29.96 -28.63 6.22
C TYR A 459 30.05 -29.93 5.44
N LEU A 460 28.92 -30.47 4.96
CA LEU A 460 28.86 -31.67 4.14
C LEU A 460 29.63 -31.50 2.83
N ALA A 461 29.56 -30.32 2.19
CA ALA A 461 30.33 -30.05 0.98
C ALA A 461 31.85 -30.14 1.23
N PHE A 462 32.35 -29.51 2.30
CA PHE A 462 33.77 -29.59 2.68
C PHE A 462 34.16 -31.03 3.07
N ILE A 463 33.37 -31.74 3.86
CA ILE A 463 33.64 -33.14 4.26
C ILE A 463 33.77 -34.01 3.02
N ARG A 464 32.86 -33.83 2.04
CA ARG A 464 32.93 -34.61 0.75
C ARG A 464 34.17 -34.23 -0.06
N ALA A 465 34.54 -32.93 -0.10
CA ALA A 465 35.71 -32.47 -0.85
C ALA A 465 37.02 -33.00 -0.23
N TYR A 466 37.19 -32.88 1.08
CA TYR A 466 38.38 -33.40 1.79
C TYR A 466 38.42 -34.93 1.77
N GLY A 467 37.26 -35.62 1.81
CA GLY A 467 37.18 -37.05 1.64
C GLY A 467 37.70 -37.52 0.27
N LYS A 468 37.38 -36.77 -0.81
CA LYS A 468 37.87 -37.05 -2.17
C LYS A 468 39.38 -36.82 -2.30
N SER A 469 39.93 -35.81 -1.60
CA SER A 469 41.37 -35.54 -1.61
C SER A 469 42.20 -36.45 -0.67
N GLY A 470 41.53 -37.27 0.15
CA GLY A 470 42.20 -38.20 1.08
C GLY A 470 42.62 -37.55 2.40
N ASP A 471 42.19 -36.34 2.69
CA ASP A 471 42.46 -35.65 3.95
C ASP A 471 41.43 -36.01 5.03
N TYR A 472 41.60 -37.19 5.58
CA TYR A 472 40.69 -37.76 6.60
C TYR A 472 40.83 -37.03 7.94
N GLU A 473 41.94 -36.31 8.22
CA GLU A 473 42.12 -35.53 9.44
C GLU A 473 41.17 -34.33 9.44
N MET A 474 41.07 -33.62 8.32
CA MET A 474 40.10 -32.53 8.15
C MET A 474 38.67 -33.02 8.16
N VAL A 475 38.39 -34.19 7.58
CA VAL A 475 37.05 -34.79 7.64
C VAL A 475 36.63 -35.02 9.08
N ASP A 476 37.46 -35.66 9.91
CA ASP A 476 37.16 -35.94 11.34
C ASP A 476 36.95 -34.64 12.12
N ARG A 477 37.81 -33.64 11.87
CA ARG A 477 37.70 -32.31 12.51
C ARG A 477 36.36 -31.61 12.19
N LEU A 478 36.01 -31.53 10.90
CA LEU A 478 34.78 -30.88 10.46
C LEU A 478 33.50 -31.60 10.95
N THR A 479 33.54 -32.94 10.98
CA THR A 479 32.45 -33.75 11.53
C THR A 479 32.23 -33.49 13.01
N LYS A 480 33.32 -33.38 13.80
CA LYS A 480 33.26 -33.04 15.22
C LYS A 480 32.74 -31.61 15.44
N GLU A 481 33.16 -30.67 14.59
CA GLU A 481 32.75 -29.28 14.67
C GLU A 481 31.22 -29.15 14.34
N MET A 482 30.75 -29.83 13.32
CA MET A 482 29.34 -29.89 12.93
C MET A 482 28.48 -30.44 14.07
N ALA A 483 28.92 -31.56 14.68
CA ALA A 483 28.23 -32.16 15.83
C ALA A 483 28.25 -31.26 17.07
N ALA A 484 29.35 -30.56 17.34
CA ALA A 484 29.46 -29.60 18.45
C ALA A 484 28.54 -28.38 18.31
N MET A 485 28.19 -28.00 17.06
CA MET A 485 27.23 -26.92 16.77
C MET A 485 25.77 -27.38 16.81
N GLY A 486 25.49 -28.66 17.06
CA GLY A 486 24.15 -29.22 17.08
C GLY A 486 23.49 -29.29 15.70
N ILE A 487 24.30 -29.31 14.64
CA ILE A 487 23.85 -29.50 13.25
C ILE A 487 23.79 -31.00 13.04
N GLU A 488 22.61 -31.58 13.20
CA GLU A 488 22.40 -33.02 12.96
C GLU A 488 22.32 -33.31 11.45
N ASP A 489 22.88 -34.45 11.03
CA ASP A 489 22.64 -35.01 9.70
C ASP A 489 21.15 -35.37 9.56
N LEU A 490 20.47 -34.78 8.57
CA LEU A 490 19.14 -35.19 8.11
C LEU A 490 19.25 -36.26 7.04
#